data_fb1984c2e1336fdf0e59e35dfa2c9756
#
_entry.id   fb1984c2e1336fdf0e59e35dfa2c9756
#
_cell.length_a   1.000
_cell.length_b   1.000
_cell.length_c   1.000
_cell.angle_alpha   90.00
_cell.angle_beta   90.00
_cell.angle_gamma   90.00
#
_symmetry.space_group_name_H-M   'P 1'
#
loop_
_entity.id
_entity.type
_entity.pdbx_description
1 polymer ?
#
loop_
_entity_poly.entity_id
_entity_poly.type
_entity_poly.pdbx_seq_one_letter_code
_entity_poly.pdbx_strand_id
1 'polypeptide(L)'
;MSCNKIPAAVITPVLAAGAVASPYFVAVNISQRLCTPTCVGSTPVFDPKFSLKSVAQVGADQYMATIRVEGIIAYVPCNGGCNCTKQQPLSQDFTIPIQASSAPTVTIEAGAATNAVAAAPCQVCSRAFVSETPLAITVATSTPA
;
A
#
# COMPACT_ATOMS: atom_id res chain seq x y z
N MET A 1 24.32 4.70 9.06
CA MET A 1 23.88 6.09 8.91
C MET A 1 22.36 6.12 8.79
N SER A 2 21.70 6.87 9.63
CA SER A 2 20.24 6.96 9.59
C SER A 2 19.80 7.95 8.52
N CYS A 3 18.63 7.68 7.97
CA CYS A 3 18.00 8.54 7.00
C CYS A 3 17.38 9.73 7.74
N ASN A 4 17.83 10.94 7.45
CA ASN A 4 17.32 12.13 8.13
C ASN A 4 15.88 12.46 7.73
N LYS A 5 15.49 12.02 6.54
CA LYS A 5 14.15 12.29 6.05
C LYS A 5 13.72 11.13 5.15
N ILE A 6 12.67 10.44 5.56
CA ILE A 6 12.12 9.34 4.78
C ILE A 6 11.20 9.94 3.73
N PRO A 7 11.46 9.70 2.43
CA PRO A 7 10.56 10.21 1.39
C PRO A 7 9.18 9.58 1.50
N ALA A 8 8.16 10.32 1.07
CA ALA A 8 6.81 9.80 1.05
C ALA A 8 6.71 8.65 0.04
N ALA A 9 5.96 7.61 0.41
CA ALA A 9 5.66 6.52 -0.50
C ALA A 9 4.66 6.97 -1.55
N VAL A 10 4.78 6.41 -2.75
CA VAL A 10 3.78 6.61 -3.79
C VAL A 10 2.86 5.40 -3.77
N ILE A 11 1.58 5.62 -3.50
CA ILE A 11 0.58 4.55 -3.42
C ILE A 11 -0.39 4.72 -4.57
N THR A 12 -0.50 3.67 -5.40
CA THR A 12 -1.38 3.68 -6.55
C THR A 12 -2.38 2.54 -6.41
N PRO A 13 -3.62 2.83 -6.02
CA PRO A 13 -4.67 1.81 -6.04
C PRO A 13 -5.17 1.60 -7.46
N VAL A 14 -5.26 0.34 -7.88
CA VAL A 14 -5.74 -0.02 -9.20
C VAL A 14 -6.97 -0.90 -9.03
N LEU A 15 -8.13 -0.38 -9.45
CA LEU A 15 -9.36 -1.15 -9.40
C LEU A 15 -9.39 -2.17 -10.52
N ALA A 16 -9.89 -3.36 -10.22
CA ALA A 16 -10.07 -4.38 -11.25
C ALA A 16 -11.08 -3.90 -12.29
N ALA A 17 -10.85 -4.26 -13.55
CA ALA A 17 -11.73 -3.85 -14.64
C ALA A 17 -13.15 -4.38 -14.40
N GLY A 18 -14.15 -3.50 -14.55
CA GLY A 18 -15.55 -3.87 -14.35
C GLY A 18 -15.98 -3.87 -12.88
N ALA A 19 -15.11 -3.50 -11.96
CA ALA A 19 -15.43 -3.51 -10.53
C ALA A 19 -16.21 -2.25 -10.14
N VAL A 20 -17.49 -2.24 -10.47
CA VAL A 20 -18.38 -1.12 -10.11
C VAL A 20 -19.35 -1.51 -9.00
N ALA A 21 -19.31 -2.74 -8.53
CA ALA A 21 -20.21 -3.24 -7.48
C ALA A 21 -19.39 -3.93 -6.40
N SER A 22 -19.92 -3.89 -5.18
CA SER A 22 -19.30 -4.56 -4.03
C SER A 22 -19.35 -6.09 -4.20
N PRO A 23 -18.27 -6.81 -3.87
CA PRO A 23 -17.00 -6.29 -3.37
C PRO A 23 -16.13 -5.69 -4.48
N TYR A 24 -15.41 -4.62 -4.13
CA TYR A 24 -14.43 -4.03 -5.03
C TYR A 24 -13.08 -4.73 -4.81
N PHE A 25 -12.44 -5.11 -5.90
CA PHE A 25 -11.10 -5.69 -5.82
C PHE A 25 -10.10 -4.63 -6.29
N VAL A 26 -9.14 -4.33 -5.43
CA VAL A 26 -8.18 -3.26 -5.67
C VAL A 26 -6.78 -3.81 -5.45
N ALA A 27 -5.91 -3.66 -6.44
CA ALA A 27 -4.49 -3.93 -6.25
C ALA A 27 -3.82 -2.66 -5.78
N VAL A 28 -3.25 -2.66 -4.58
CA VAL A 28 -2.57 -1.49 -4.02
C VAL A 28 -1.09 -1.63 -4.29
N ASN A 29 -0.58 -0.79 -5.18
CA ASN A 29 0.83 -0.74 -5.54
C ASN A 29 1.51 0.34 -4.73
N ILE A 30 2.59 -0.02 -4.04
CA ILE A 30 3.35 0.88 -3.19
C ILE A 30 4.76 0.95 -3.73
N SER A 31 5.26 2.17 -3.92
CA SER A 31 6.64 2.43 -4.31
C SER A 31 7.28 3.30 -3.25
N GLN A 32 8.35 2.81 -2.64
CA GLN A 32 9.03 3.51 -1.54
C GLN A 32 10.53 3.51 -1.78
N ARG A 33 11.13 4.68 -1.66
CA ARG A 33 12.58 4.80 -1.70
C ARG A 33 13.16 4.39 -0.35
N LEU A 34 14.04 3.41 -0.36
CA LEU A 34 14.73 2.98 0.86
C LEU A 34 15.84 3.97 1.23
N CYS A 35 16.05 4.16 2.52
CA CYS A 35 17.11 5.04 3.01
C CYS A 35 18.50 4.51 2.68
N THR A 36 18.63 3.20 2.58
CA THR A 36 19.87 2.54 2.25
C THR A 36 19.62 1.56 1.10
N PRO A 37 20.51 1.44 0.11
CA PRO A 37 20.29 0.46 -0.95
C PRO A 37 20.30 -0.96 -0.42
N THR A 38 19.47 -1.82 -0.99
CA THR A 38 19.46 -3.26 -0.72
C THR A 38 19.88 -4.00 -1.97
N CYS A 39 20.31 -5.24 -1.83
CA CYS A 39 20.77 -6.03 -2.97
C CYS A 39 19.62 -6.38 -3.89
N VAL A 40 19.85 -6.21 -5.19
CA VAL A 40 18.89 -6.63 -6.21
C VAL A 40 18.75 -8.14 -6.16
N GLY A 41 17.50 -8.61 -6.17
CA GLY A 41 17.21 -10.04 -6.02
C GLY A 41 16.91 -10.45 -4.59
N SER A 42 17.22 -9.59 -3.60
CA SER A 42 16.75 -9.83 -2.24
C SER A 42 15.27 -9.43 -2.14
N THR A 43 14.57 -10.01 -1.18
CA THR A 43 13.16 -9.69 -0.95
C THR A 43 13.02 -9.07 0.43
N PRO A 44 12.82 -7.75 0.52
CA PRO A 44 12.53 -7.13 1.80
C PRO A 44 11.24 -7.69 2.40
N VAL A 45 11.17 -7.69 3.72
CA VAL A 45 9.98 -8.14 4.43
C VAL A 45 9.12 -6.93 4.73
N PHE A 46 7.88 -6.96 4.28
CA PHE A 46 6.93 -5.89 4.52
C PHE A 46 5.54 -6.51 4.63
N ASP A 47 4.94 -6.36 5.79
CA ASP A 47 3.61 -6.88 6.07
C ASP A 47 2.70 -5.69 6.38
N PRO A 48 2.09 -5.09 5.35
CA PRO A 48 1.31 -3.89 5.56
C PRO A 48 -0.03 -4.19 6.24
N LYS A 49 -0.45 -3.25 7.08
CA LYS A 49 -1.78 -3.27 7.68
C LYS A 49 -2.58 -2.12 7.12
N PHE A 50 -3.79 -2.41 6.69
CA PHE A 50 -4.68 -1.43 6.09
C PHE A 50 -5.84 -1.16 7.04
N SER A 51 -6.14 0.11 7.26
CA SER A 51 -7.25 0.52 8.12
C SER A 51 -8.04 1.64 7.47
N LEU A 52 -9.36 1.58 7.62
CA LEU A 52 -10.24 2.63 7.15
C LEU A 52 -10.16 3.82 8.09
N LYS A 53 -9.87 5.00 7.56
CA LYS A 53 -9.79 6.23 8.35
C LYS A 53 -11.09 7.00 8.32
N SER A 54 -11.68 7.12 7.14
CA SER A 54 -12.92 7.88 6.97
C SER A 54 -13.57 7.55 5.64
N VAL A 55 -14.87 7.85 5.57
CA VAL A 55 -15.63 7.80 4.32
C VAL A 55 -16.38 9.13 4.23
N ALA A 56 -16.16 9.88 3.16
CA ALA A 56 -16.78 11.18 2.97
C ALA A 56 -17.56 11.20 1.68
N GLN A 57 -18.73 11.83 1.69
CA GLN A 57 -19.51 12.03 0.49
C GLN A 57 -18.89 13.16 -0.34
N VAL A 58 -18.65 12.88 -1.63
CA VAL A 58 -18.02 13.85 -2.53
C VAL A 58 -18.93 14.23 -3.69
N GLY A 59 -20.08 13.60 -3.81
CA GLY A 59 -21.06 13.89 -4.84
C GLY A 59 -22.32 13.06 -4.64
N ALA A 60 -23.29 13.19 -5.53
CA ALA A 60 -24.50 12.38 -5.49
C ALA A 60 -24.10 10.91 -5.72
N ASP A 61 -24.42 10.04 -4.76
CA ASP A 61 -24.09 8.61 -4.80
C ASP A 61 -22.59 8.32 -4.92
N GLN A 62 -21.75 9.30 -4.58
CA GLN A 62 -20.30 9.17 -4.67
C GLN A 62 -19.66 9.45 -3.33
N TYR A 63 -18.81 8.52 -2.90
CA TYR A 63 -18.09 8.60 -1.64
C TYR A 63 -16.60 8.37 -1.89
N MET A 64 -15.79 8.90 -0.99
CA MET A 64 -14.35 8.69 -1.03
C MET A 64 -13.94 8.05 0.29
N ALA A 65 -13.35 6.85 0.21
CA ALA A 65 -12.82 6.17 1.37
C ALA A 65 -11.35 6.51 1.52
N THR A 66 -10.94 6.94 2.70
CA THR A 66 -9.55 7.19 3.03
C THR A 66 -9.04 6.00 3.84
N ILE A 67 -7.99 5.38 3.34
CA ILE A 67 -7.42 4.16 3.92
C ILE A 67 -5.97 4.45 4.28
N ARG A 68 -5.56 4.02 5.48
CA ARG A 68 -4.16 4.12 5.90
C ARG A 68 -3.49 2.78 5.79
N VAL A 69 -2.31 2.77 5.16
CA VAL A 69 -1.41 1.64 5.16
C VAL A 69 -0.25 1.93 6.10
N GLU A 70 0.06 0.97 6.97
CA GLU A 70 1.15 1.09 7.92
C GLU A 70 1.94 -0.22 7.95
N GLY A 71 3.24 -0.11 8.10
CA GLY A 71 4.09 -1.28 8.22
C GLY A 71 5.54 -0.88 8.35
N ILE A 72 6.38 -1.88 8.51
CA ILE A 72 7.83 -1.70 8.59
C ILE A 72 8.46 -2.52 7.49
N ILE A 73 9.29 -1.87 6.68
CA ILE A 73 10.07 -2.54 5.64
C ILE A 73 11.39 -2.97 6.28
N ALA A 74 11.60 -4.27 6.39
CA ALA A 74 12.83 -4.83 6.93
C ALA A 74 13.68 -5.36 5.77
N TYR A 75 14.91 -4.90 5.66
CA TYR A 75 15.78 -5.27 4.56
C TYR A 75 17.24 -5.27 5.01
N VAL A 76 18.08 -6.00 4.29
CA VAL A 76 19.51 -6.06 4.55
C VAL A 76 20.22 -5.10 3.59
N PRO A 77 21.02 -4.14 4.09
CA PRO A 77 21.72 -3.21 3.21
C PRO A 77 22.68 -3.94 2.27
N CYS A 78 22.70 -3.46 1.02
CA CYS A 78 23.70 -3.87 0.05
C CYS A 78 25.05 -3.25 0.45
N ASN A 79 26.11 -3.97 0.42
CA ASN A 79 27.45 -3.48 0.80
C ASN A 79 27.55 -3.08 2.27
N GLY A 80 26.64 -3.54 3.11
CA GLY A 80 26.75 -3.34 4.55
C GLY A 80 27.89 -4.21 5.10
N GLY A 81 28.68 -3.65 6.01
CA GLY A 81 29.75 -4.39 6.63
C GLY A 81 29.30 -5.47 7.59
N CYS A 82 28.00 -5.59 7.85
CA CYS A 82 27.41 -6.63 8.67
C CYS A 82 26.10 -7.07 8.03
N ASN A 83 25.58 -8.21 8.47
CA ASN A 83 24.27 -8.70 8.02
C ASN A 83 23.15 -8.08 8.87
N CYS A 84 23.30 -6.82 9.22
CA CYS A 84 22.32 -6.14 10.07
C CYS A 84 21.10 -5.77 9.25
N THR A 85 19.93 -6.12 9.76
CA THR A 85 18.68 -5.76 9.14
C THR A 85 18.36 -4.31 9.44
N LYS A 86 18.03 -3.54 8.41
CA LYS A 86 17.49 -2.19 8.55
C LYS A 86 15.98 -2.24 8.59
N GLN A 87 15.38 -1.31 9.32
CA GLN A 87 13.92 -1.19 9.41
C GLN A 87 13.53 0.23 9.05
N GLN A 88 12.60 0.35 8.12
CA GLN A 88 12.10 1.64 7.67
C GLN A 88 10.59 1.65 7.80
N PRO A 89 10.03 2.53 8.64
CA PRO A 89 8.58 2.60 8.79
C PRO A 89 7.93 3.22 7.56
N LEU A 90 6.72 2.77 7.25
CA LEU A 90 5.88 3.33 6.22
C LEU A 90 4.51 3.55 6.81
N SER A 91 4.00 4.76 6.69
CA SER A 91 2.64 5.10 7.13
C SER A 91 2.12 6.16 6.18
N GLN A 92 1.07 5.84 5.44
CA GLN A 92 0.55 6.76 4.43
C GLN A 92 -0.91 6.47 4.15
N ASP A 93 -1.65 7.54 3.82
CA ASP A 93 -3.06 7.44 3.46
C ASP A 93 -3.21 7.45 1.96
N PHE A 94 -4.24 6.77 1.48
CA PHE A 94 -4.66 6.83 0.08
C PHE A 94 -6.18 6.76 0.02
N THR A 95 -6.74 7.12 -1.11
CA THR A 95 -8.19 7.21 -1.27
C THR A 95 -8.68 6.28 -2.37
N ILE A 96 -9.89 5.76 -2.19
CA ILE A 96 -10.57 4.93 -3.17
C ILE A 96 -11.98 5.47 -3.38
N PRO A 97 -12.41 5.68 -4.63
CA PRO A 97 -13.78 6.10 -4.89
C PRO A 97 -14.76 4.94 -4.66
N ILE A 98 -15.90 5.24 -4.07
CA ILE A 98 -16.96 4.27 -3.77
C ILE A 98 -18.28 4.82 -4.25
N GLN A 99 -19.08 3.99 -4.90
CA GLN A 99 -20.43 4.33 -5.29
C GLN A 99 -21.42 3.70 -4.32
N ALA A 100 -22.32 4.52 -3.76
CA ALA A 100 -23.33 4.06 -2.83
C ALA A 100 -24.51 5.02 -2.84
N SER A 101 -25.72 4.50 -2.70
CA SER A 101 -26.94 5.32 -2.68
C SER A 101 -27.18 6.01 -1.33
N SER A 102 -26.49 5.57 -0.29
CA SER A 102 -26.55 6.17 1.04
C SER A 102 -25.20 5.94 1.72
N ALA A 103 -25.02 6.53 2.90
CA ALA A 103 -23.74 6.42 3.63
C ALA A 103 -23.36 4.96 3.81
N PRO A 104 -22.23 4.51 3.23
CA PRO A 104 -21.86 3.10 3.26
C PRO A 104 -21.07 2.75 4.51
N THR A 105 -21.16 1.48 4.89
CA THR A 105 -20.21 0.85 5.81
C THR A 105 -19.17 0.11 4.96
N VAL A 106 -17.91 0.42 5.16
CA VAL A 106 -16.82 -0.10 4.34
C VAL A 106 -15.99 -1.06 5.17
N THR A 107 -15.79 -2.26 4.66
CA THR A 107 -14.95 -3.28 5.28
C THR A 107 -13.81 -3.62 4.34
N ILE A 108 -12.59 -3.72 4.88
CA ILE A 108 -11.39 -3.96 4.09
C ILE A 108 -10.77 -5.29 4.51
N GLU A 109 -10.50 -6.15 3.53
CA GLU A 109 -9.72 -7.37 3.75
C GLU A 109 -8.50 -7.34 2.84
N ALA A 110 -7.32 -7.56 3.42
CA ALA A 110 -6.06 -7.55 2.69
C ALA A 110 -5.56 -8.97 2.47
N GLY A 111 -5.14 -9.27 1.26
CA GLY A 111 -4.41 -10.48 0.97
C GLY A 111 -2.92 -10.35 1.29
N ALA A 112 -2.14 -11.31 0.87
CA ALA A 112 -0.71 -11.31 1.12
C ALA A 112 0.00 -10.29 0.19
N ALA A 113 0.93 -9.52 0.74
CA ALA A 113 1.72 -8.59 -0.03
C ALA A 113 2.80 -9.33 -0.82
N THR A 114 3.04 -8.89 -2.05
CA THR A 114 4.17 -9.33 -2.87
C THR A 114 5.19 -8.22 -2.90
N ASN A 115 6.37 -8.46 -2.36
CA ASN A 115 7.42 -7.46 -2.22
C ASN A 115 8.58 -7.75 -3.17
N ALA A 116 9.19 -6.67 -3.67
CA ALA A 116 10.31 -6.79 -4.61
C ALA A 116 11.16 -5.53 -4.58
N VAL A 117 12.32 -5.62 -5.20
CA VAL A 117 13.21 -4.49 -5.41
C VAL A 117 13.31 -4.28 -6.92
N ALA A 118 12.91 -3.10 -7.37
CA ALA A 118 12.99 -2.74 -8.78
C ALA A 118 14.40 -2.25 -9.11
N ALA A 119 14.93 -2.65 -10.26
CA ALA A 119 16.29 -2.29 -10.66
C ALA A 119 16.41 -2.19 -12.16
N ALA A 120 17.33 -1.32 -12.59
CA ALA A 120 17.75 -1.26 -13.98
C ALA A 120 18.61 -2.47 -14.34
N PRO A 121 18.77 -2.81 -15.63
CA PRO A 121 19.67 -3.90 -16.03
C PRO A 121 21.08 -3.68 -15.49
N CYS A 122 21.70 -4.75 -15.01
CA CYS A 122 23.04 -4.75 -14.44
C CYS A 122 23.19 -3.96 -13.14
N GLN A 123 22.11 -3.50 -12.55
CA GLN A 123 22.16 -2.84 -11.25
C GLN A 123 22.26 -3.89 -10.14
N VAL A 124 23.20 -3.71 -9.22
CA VAL A 124 23.47 -4.67 -8.13
C VAL A 124 22.77 -4.26 -6.85
N CYS A 125 22.69 -2.96 -6.59
CA CYS A 125 22.03 -2.38 -5.40
C CYS A 125 20.97 -1.41 -5.84
N SER A 126 19.85 -1.37 -5.11
CA SER A 126 18.74 -0.48 -5.44
C SER A 126 18.05 -0.01 -4.18
N ARG A 127 17.51 1.21 -4.25
CA ARG A 127 16.64 1.77 -3.22
C ARG A 127 15.17 1.71 -3.58
N ALA A 128 14.83 1.13 -4.72
CA ALA A 128 13.45 1.13 -5.22
C ALA A 128 12.70 -0.10 -4.70
N PHE A 129 12.08 0.04 -3.54
CA PHE A 129 11.22 -1.00 -2.99
C PHE A 129 9.82 -0.87 -3.57
N VAL A 130 9.25 -1.98 -4.01
CA VAL A 130 7.89 -2.04 -4.53
C VAL A 130 7.13 -3.16 -3.83
N SER A 131 5.84 -2.91 -3.58
CA SER A 131 4.96 -3.88 -2.94
C SER A 131 3.60 -3.81 -3.59
N GLU A 132 2.97 -4.97 -3.76
CA GLU A 132 1.60 -5.04 -4.26
C GLU A 132 0.78 -5.89 -3.30
N THR A 133 -0.35 -5.34 -2.84
CA THR A 133 -1.27 -6.04 -1.95
C THR A 133 -2.67 -6.03 -2.55
N PRO A 134 -3.30 -7.20 -2.73
CA PRO A 134 -4.69 -7.23 -3.15
C PRO A 134 -5.60 -6.89 -1.97
N LEU A 135 -6.56 -6.00 -2.20
CA LEU A 135 -7.59 -5.66 -1.22
C LEU A 135 -8.95 -6.07 -1.76
N ALA A 136 -9.78 -6.60 -0.88
CA ALA A 136 -11.20 -6.78 -1.13
C ALA A 136 -11.95 -5.78 -0.26
N ILE A 137 -12.71 -4.90 -0.88
CA ILE A 137 -13.46 -3.84 -0.20
C ILE A 137 -14.93 -4.14 -0.31
N THR A 138 -15.56 -4.39 0.83
CA THR A 138 -16.99 -4.66 0.89
C THR A 138 -17.71 -3.39 1.31
N VAL A 139 -18.70 -3.00 0.54
CA VAL A 139 -19.50 -1.80 0.78
C VAL A 139 -20.92 -2.25 1.09
N ALA A 140 -21.40 -1.92 2.27
CA ALA A 140 -22.76 -2.21 2.69
C ALA A 140 -23.47 -0.90 3.00
N THR A 141 -24.66 -0.74 2.45
CA THR A 141 -25.54 0.40 2.80
C THR A 141 -26.62 -0.10 3.71
N SER A 142 -26.94 0.70 4.74
CA SER A 142 -28.07 0.37 5.60
C SER A 142 -29.35 0.60 4.82
N THR A 143 -30.17 -0.46 4.68
CA THR A 143 -31.49 -0.31 4.13
C THR A 143 -32.40 0.26 5.22
N PRO A 144 -33.12 1.35 4.95
CA PRO A 144 -34.11 1.78 5.93
C PRO A 144 -35.15 0.70 6.14
N ALA A 145 -35.42 0.46 7.38
CA ALA A 145 -36.43 -0.52 7.75
C ALA A 145 -37.81 -0.08 7.29
#